data_d7be30fba0f24267badd6afc1659c8bd
#
_entry.id   d7be30fba0f24267badd6afc1659c8bd
#
_cell.length_a   1.000
_cell.length_b   1.000
_cell.length_c   1.000
_cell.angle_alpha   90.00
_cell.angle_beta   90.00
_cell.angle_gamma   90.00
#
_symmetry.space_group_name_H-M   'P 1'
#
loop_
_entity.id
_entity.type
_entity.pdbx_description
1 polymer ?
#
loop_
_entity_poly.entity_id
_entity_poly.type
_entity_poly.pdbx_seq_one_letter_code
_entity_poly.pdbx_strand_id
1 'polypeptide(L)'
;MPPLATLSPPSASSSAPPGQSGVRTMRLFDDYAMHPTAWDELFGPARKPHTHCATLAERLGKFRVSEFLERRTTADMAFVNQGITFSVYSDRRGTEKIFPFDLVPRCIPAKEWYDLEAGLVQRIKALNLFLH
;
A
#
# COMPACT_ATOMS: atom_id res chain seq x y z
N MET A 1 -11.51 -13.19 -69.26
CA MET A 1 -10.60 -12.90 -68.12
C MET A 1 -10.95 -11.53 -67.54
N PRO A 2 -11.59 -11.44 -66.35
CA PRO A 2 -11.80 -10.16 -65.69
C PRO A 2 -10.59 -9.80 -64.82
N PRO A 3 -10.28 -8.50 -64.56
CA PRO A 3 -9.11 -8.09 -63.82
C PRO A 3 -9.30 -8.25 -62.30
N LEU A 4 -8.19 -8.61 -61.61
CA LEU A 4 -8.08 -8.73 -60.18
C LEU A 4 -8.36 -7.41 -59.47
N ALA A 5 -9.31 -7.41 -58.55
CA ALA A 5 -9.56 -6.32 -57.61
C ALA A 5 -8.44 -6.29 -56.52
N THR A 6 -7.77 -5.16 -56.48
CA THR A 6 -6.76 -4.86 -55.44
C THR A 6 -7.47 -4.59 -54.13
N LEU A 7 -7.34 -5.50 -53.17
CA LEU A 7 -7.80 -5.30 -51.77
C LEU A 7 -6.78 -4.43 -51.03
N SER A 8 -7.20 -3.21 -50.67
CA SER A 8 -6.49 -2.35 -49.73
C SER A 8 -6.56 -2.94 -48.32
N PRO A 9 -5.48 -2.88 -47.51
CA PRO A 9 -5.51 -3.35 -46.14
C PRO A 9 -6.34 -2.40 -45.24
N PRO A 10 -7.05 -2.91 -44.22
CA PRO A 10 -7.79 -2.08 -43.31
C PRO A 10 -6.81 -1.24 -42.45
N SER A 11 -7.07 0.05 -42.37
CA SER A 11 -6.39 0.99 -41.48
C SER A 11 -6.58 0.55 -40.03
N ALA A 12 -5.48 0.21 -39.39
CA ALA A 12 -5.44 -0.08 -37.95
C ALA A 12 -5.74 1.22 -37.19
N SER A 13 -6.96 1.34 -36.69
CA SER A 13 -7.30 2.35 -35.67
C SER A 13 -6.60 1.97 -34.38
N SER A 14 -5.54 2.71 -34.05
CA SER A 14 -4.86 2.70 -32.76
C SER A 14 -5.82 3.21 -31.68
N SER A 15 -6.61 2.31 -31.11
CA SER A 15 -7.32 2.59 -29.87
C SER A 15 -6.37 2.38 -28.70
N ALA A 16 -5.74 3.44 -28.21
CA ALA A 16 -5.07 3.45 -26.92
C ALA A 16 -6.09 3.03 -25.83
N PRO A 17 -5.71 2.20 -24.84
CA PRO A 17 -6.64 1.81 -23.80
C PRO A 17 -7.10 3.04 -23.00
N PRO A 18 -8.41 3.23 -22.78
CA PRO A 18 -8.91 4.31 -21.93
C PRO A 18 -8.57 4.00 -20.48
N GLY A 19 -7.83 4.86 -19.82
CA GLY A 19 -7.67 4.78 -18.35
C GLY A 19 -6.34 5.21 -17.76
N GLN A 20 -5.26 5.36 -18.53
CA GLN A 20 -3.95 5.65 -17.93
C GLN A 20 -3.65 7.13 -17.68
N SER A 21 -4.35 8.06 -18.32
CA SER A 21 -4.08 9.50 -18.15
C SER A 21 -4.70 10.09 -16.88
N GLY A 22 -5.82 9.54 -16.39
CA GLY A 22 -6.48 10.00 -15.17
C GLY A 22 -5.71 9.69 -13.88
N VAL A 23 -5.11 8.51 -13.78
CA VAL A 23 -4.37 8.06 -12.59
C VAL A 23 -3.10 8.88 -12.34
N ARG A 24 -2.48 9.42 -13.38
CA ARG A 24 -1.24 10.20 -13.27
C ARG A 24 -1.40 11.57 -12.59
N THR A 25 -2.59 12.14 -12.61
CA THR A 25 -2.87 13.47 -12.06
C THR A 25 -3.51 13.42 -10.69
N MET A 26 -4.10 12.28 -10.28
CA MET A 26 -4.78 12.12 -9.00
C MET A 26 -3.79 12.07 -7.85
N ARG A 27 -4.12 12.77 -6.76
CA ARG A 27 -3.42 12.69 -5.50
C ARG A 27 -3.86 11.46 -4.70
N LEU A 28 -3.02 11.03 -3.78
CA LEU A 28 -3.19 9.76 -3.06
C LEU A 28 -4.55 9.62 -2.36
N PHE A 29 -5.12 10.71 -1.88
CA PHE A 29 -6.39 10.68 -1.13
C PHE A 29 -7.59 11.26 -1.89
N ASP A 30 -7.47 11.60 -3.18
CA ASP A 30 -8.58 12.24 -3.92
C ASP A 30 -9.82 11.35 -3.95
N ASP A 31 -9.66 10.07 -4.25
CA ASP A 31 -10.75 9.07 -4.29
C ASP A 31 -10.85 8.22 -3.01
N TYR A 32 -10.13 8.58 -1.97
CA TYR A 32 -10.16 7.79 -0.75
C TYR A 32 -11.55 7.86 -0.09
N ALA A 33 -12.20 6.72 0.08
CA ALA A 33 -13.47 6.56 0.78
C ALA A 33 -13.25 5.83 2.10
N MET A 34 -13.63 6.45 3.21
CA MET A 34 -13.59 5.82 4.52
C MET A 34 -14.59 4.66 4.58
N HIS A 35 -14.20 3.55 5.19
CA HIS A 35 -15.11 2.43 5.40
C HIS A 35 -16.16 2.80 6.44
N PRO A 36 -17.47 2.54 6.19
CA PRO A 36 -18.56 3.04 7.05
C PRO A 36 -18.56 2.44 8.46
N THR A 37 -18.01 1.24 8.65
CA THR A 37 -18.05 0.51 9.93
C THR A 37 -16.66 0.21 10.50
N ALA A 38 -15.59 0.47 9.78
CA ALA A 38 -14.22 0.25 10.25
C ALA A 38 -13.62 1.54 10.80
N TRP A 39 -12.74 1.39 11.78
CA TRP A 39 -11.90 2.48 12.26
C TRP A 39 -10.86 2.85 11.22
N ASP A 40 -10.78 4.13 10.89
CA ASP A 40 -9.75 4.66 10.00
C ASP A 40 -8.62 5.26 10.84
N GLU A 41 -7.40 4.81 10.59
CA GLU A 41 -6.23 5.22 11.39
C GLU A 41 -5.73 6.63 11.05
N LEU A 42 -5.97 7.09 9.82
CA LEU A 42 -5.51 8.42 9.38
C LEU A 42 -6.58 9.49 9.52
N PHE A 43 -7.82 9.15 9.23
CA PHE A 43 -8.91 10.11 9.11
C PHE A 43 -10.03 9.83 10.12
N GLY A 44 -10.49 10.88 10.75
CA GLY A 44 -11.70 10.90 11.55
C GLY A 44 -12.92 11.39 10.76
N PRO A 45 -14.04 11.71 11.46
CA PRO A 45 -15.25 12.22 10.83
C PRO A 45 -14.99 13.38 9.87
N ALA A 46 -15.76 13.45 8.80
CA ALA A 46 -15.62 14.45 7.74
C ALA A 46 -14.26 14.44 7.02
N ARG A 47 -13.58 13.30 6.99
CA ARG A 47 -12.23 13.13 6.38
C ARG A 47 -11.18 14.08 6.96
N LYS A 48 -11.35 14.50 8.21
CA LYS A 48 -10.34 15.30 8.89
C LYS A 48 -9.27 14.37 9.47
N PRO A 49 -7.96 14.59 9.18
CA PRO A 49 -6.91 13.78 9.78
C PRO A 49 -6.95 13.82 11.30
N HIS A 50 -6.68 12.68 11.95
CA HIS A 50 -6.46 12.66 13.40
C HIS A 50 -5.28 13.56 13.76
N THR A 51 -5.32 14.20 14.92
CA THR A 51 -4.31 15.19 15.33
C THR A 51 -2.88 14.64 15.25
N HIS A 52 -2.68 13.41 15.70
CA HIS A 52 -1.37 12.74 15.68
C HIS A 52 -0.92 12.31 14.28
N CYS A 53 -1.84 12.20 13.32
CA CYS A 53 -1.57 11.84 11.93
C CYS A 53 -1.57 13.04 10.98
N ALA A 54 -1.87 14.25 11.44
CA ALA A 54 -2.10 15.41 10.59
C ALA A 54 -0.90 15.71 9.65
N THR A 55 0.31 15.74 10.20
CA THR A 55 1.54 15.98 9.42
C THR A 55 1.80 14.87 8.40
N LEU A 56 1.56 13.61 8.78
CA LEU A 56 1.71 12.47 7.88
C LEU A 56 0.70 12.54 6.74
N ALA A 57 -0.58 12.74 7.06
CA ALA A 57 -1.65 12.85 6.07
C ALA A 57 -1.41 14.01 5.09
N GLU A 58 -0.93 15.16 5.57
CA GLU A 58 -0.55 16.30 4.72
C GLU A 58 0.59 15.93 3.75
N ARG A 59 1.64 15.27 4.24
CA ARG A 59 2.77 14.85 3.41
C ARG A 59 2.37 13.80 2.38
N LEU A 60 1.64 12.77 2.79
CA LEU A 60 1.15 11.72 1.90
C LEU A 60 0.18 12.28 0.85
N GLY A 61 -0.70 13.20 1.23
CA GLY A 61 -1.65 13.84 0.31
C GLY A 61 -1.00 14.69 -0.79
N LYS A 62 0.29 15.03 -0.67
CA LYS A 62 1.05 15.72 -1.72
C LYS A 62 1.51 14.79 -2.84
N PHE A 63 1.59 13.47 -2.58
CA PHE A 63 1.99 12.51 -3.59
C PHE A 63 0.90 12.28 -4.61
N ARG A 64 1.31 12.08 -5.85
CA ARG A 64 0.46 11.51 -6.88
C ARG A 64 0.37 9.99 -6.69
N VAL A 65 -0.72 9.41 -7.11
CA VAL A 65 -0.90 7.95 -7.06
C VAL A 65 0.24 7.23 -7.79
N SER A 66 0.65 7.73 -8.96
CA SER A 66 1.77 7.16 -9.72
C SER A 66 3.09 7.18 -8.95
N GLU A 67 3.42 8.31 -8.31
CA GLU A 67 4.64 8.44 -7.50
C GLU A 67 4.63 7.49 -6.29
N PHE A 68 3.47 7.31 -5.68
CA PHE A 68 3.33 6.39 -4.55
C PHE A 68 3.51 4.93 -4.99
N LEU A 69 2.94 4.54 -6.14
CA LEU A 69 3.12 3.21 -6.72
C LEU A 69 4.57 2.93 -7.12
N GLU A 70 5.27 3.91 -7.69
CA GLU A 70 6.71 3.79 -7.99
C GLU A 70 7.54 3.57 -6.71
N ARG A 71 7.23 4.29 -5.62
CA ARG A 71 7.89 4.09 -4.32
C ARG A 71 7.61 2.70 -3.75
N ARG A 72 6.39 2.19 -3.89
CA ARG A 72 6.04 0.83 -3.49
C ARG A 72 6.89 -0.20 -4.24
N THR A 73 6.95 -0.09 -5.56
CA THR A 73 7.78 -0.96 -6.38
C THR A 73 9.26 -0.90 -5.97
N THR A 74 9.77 0.30 -5.68
CA THR A 74 11.15 0.49 -5.22
C THR A 74 11.39 -0.18 -3.87
N ALA A 75 10.44 -0.08 -2.93
CA ALA A 75 10.53 -0.76 -1.64
C ALA A 75 10.52 -2.28 -1.79
N ASP A 76 9.62 -2.83 -2.62
CA ASP A 76 9.54 -4.26 -2.90
C ASP A 76 10.86 -4.78 -3.49
N MET A 77 11.44 -4.04 -4.46
CA MET A 77 12.75 -4.38 -5.03
C MET A 77 13.89 -4.31 -3.99
N ALA A 78 13.86 -3.32 -3.09
CA ALA A 78 14.84 -3.21 -2.03
C ALA A 78 14.78 -4.42 -1.07
N PHE A 79 13.59 -4.89 -0.71
CA PHE A 79 13.43 -6.08 0.12
C PHE A 79 13.94 -7.35 -0.57
N VAL A 80 13.64 -7.52 -1.86
CA VAL A 80 14.19 -8.64 -2.65
C VAL A 80 15.71 -8.60 -2.64
N ASN A 81 16.31 -7.45 -2.95
CA ASN A 81 17.76 -7.29 -3.04
C ASN A 81 18.47 -7.49 -1.68
N GLN A 82 17.80 -7.19 -0.58
CA GLN A 82 18.31 -7.38 0.77
C GLN A 82 18.01 -8.78 1.34
N GLY A 83 17.29 -9.63 0.59
CA GLY A 83 16.90 -10.96 1.05
C GLY A 83 15.85 -10.92 2.17
N ILE A 84 15.08 -9.84 2.29
CA ILE A 84 13.97 -9.73 3.28
C ILE A 84 12.75 -10.44 2.71
N THR A 85 12.80 -11.76 2.75
CA THR A 85 11.77 -12.66 2.25
C THR A 85 11.36 -13.63 3.33
N PHE A 86 10.22 -14.29 3.18
CA PHE A 86 9.82 -15.39 4.04
C PHE A 86 9.40 -16.60 3.20
N SER A 87 9.72 -17.78 3.70
CA SER A 87 9.36 -19.04 3.07
C SER A 87 7.97 -19.47 3.52
N VAL A 88 7.09 -19.75 2.56
CA VAL A 88 5.76 -20.30 2.86
C VAL A 88 5.89 -21.82 2.97
N TYR A 89 5.89 -22.34 4.22
CA TYR A 89 6.06 -23.78 4.51
C TYR A 89 4.93 -24.67 3.96
N SER A 90 3.80 -24.09 3.58
CA SER A 90 2.66 -24.84 3.02
C SER A 90 2.83 -25.20 1.54
N ASP A 91 3.80 -24.61 0.85
CA ASP A 91 4.09 -24.95 -0.54
C ASP A 91 5.30 -25.89 -0.60
N ARG A 92 5.07 -27.11 -1.12
CA ARG A 92 6.13 -28.14 -1.28
C ARG A 92 7.32 -27.67 -2.15
N ARG A 93 7.21 -26.53 -2.84
CA ARG A 93 8.24 -25.93 -3.68
C ARG A 93 9.06 -24.85 -2.98
N GLY A 94 8.77 -24.54 -1.70
CA GLY A 94 9.54 -23.55 -0.96
C GLY A 94 9.50 -22.16 -1.61
N THR A 95 8.31 -21.70 -2.00
CA THR A 95 8.17 -20.39 -2.67
C THR A 95 8.55 -19.28 -1.70
N GLU A 96 9.62 -18.57 -1.99
CA GLU A 96 9.97 -17.33 -1.28
C GLU A 96 9.01 -16.23 -1.67
N LYS A 97 8.44 -15.56 -0.67
CA LYS A 97 7.59 -14.37 -0.85
C LYS A 97 8.25 -13.18 -0.21
N ILE A 98 8.10 -12.02 -0.85
CA ILE A 98 8.53 -10.74 -0.29
C ILE A 98 7.74 -10.48 0.98
N PHE A 99 8.41 -9.98 2.01
CA PHE A 99 7.74 -9.54 3.22
C PHE A 99 6.75 -8.40 2.89
N PRO A 100 5.45 -8.53 3.24
CA PRO A 100 4.48 -7.48 2.94
C PRO A 100 4.82 -6.23 3.74
N PHE A 101 5.12 -5.15 3.04
CA PHE A 101 5.46 -3.87 3.63
C PHE A 101 4.47 -2.79 3.18
N ASP A 102 3.88 -2.09 4.13
CA ASP A 102 3.03 -0.94 3.85
C ASP A 102 3.85 0.35 3.94
N LEU A 103 3.75 1.19 2.90
CA LEU A 103 4.40 2.50 2.88
C LEU A 103 3.71 3.53 3.79
N VAL A 104 2.48 3.26 4.20
CA VAL A 104 1.74 4.12 5.13
C VAL A 104 2.00 3.62 6.55
N PRO A 105 2.81 4.33 7.35
CA PRO A 105 3.11 3.88 8.70
C PRO A 105 1.89 4.09 9.61
N ARG A 106 1.68 3.14 10.52
CA ARG A 106 0.74 3.31 11.62
C ARG A 106 1.33 4.27 12.65
N CYS A 107 0.60 5.33 12.99
CA CYS A 107 1.00 6.30 14.00
C CYS A 107 0.28 6.02 15.32
N ILE A 108 1.03 5.68 16.35
CA ILE A 108 0.48 5.47 17.70
C ILE A 108 0.78 6.73 18.53
N PRO A 109 -0.24 7.40 19.10
CA PRO A 109 -0.02 8.56 19.97
C PRO A 109 0.80 8.18 21.22
N ALA A 110 1.62 9.08 21.70
CA ALA A 110 2.47 8.82 22.87
C ALA A 110 1.68 8.35 24.10
N LYS A 111 0.50 8.94 24.35
CA LYS A 111 -0.37 8.53 25.46
C LYS A 111 -0.81 7.07 25.33
N GLU A 112 -1.26 6.67 24.14
CA GLU A 112 -1.67 5.29 23.87
C GLU A 112 -0.48 4.33 24.00
N TRP A 113 0.69 4.75 23.51
CA TRP A 113 1.92 3.97 23.63
C TRP A 113 2.29 3.71 25.10
N TYR A 114 2.23 4.70 25.99
CA TYR A 114 2.51 4.52 27.41
C TYR A 114 1.59 3.49 28.08
N ASP A 115 0.30 3.53 27.74
CA ASP A 115 -0.69 2.57 28.27
C ASP A 115 -0.40 1.14 27.75
N LEU A 116 -0.07 1.00 26.46
CA LEU A 116 0.32 -0.27 25.85
C LEU A 116 1.62 -0.81 26.42
N GLU A 117 2.64 0.03 26.55
CA GLU A 117 3.96 -0.34 27.09
C GLU A 117 3.84 -0.89 28.50
N ALA A 118 3.10 -0.23 29.37
CA ALA A 118 2.87 -0.70 30.74
C ALA A 118 2.26 -2.10 30.76
N GLY A 119 1.25 -2.34 29.92
CA GLY A 119 0.60 -3.64 29.78
C GLY A 119 1.52 -4.73 29.21
N LEU A 120 2.36 -4.37 28.21
CA LEU A 120 3.34 -5.30 27.62
C LEU A 120 4.42 -5.69 28.63
N VAL A 121 4.98 -4.72 29.36
CA VAL A 121 5.98 -4.95 30.40
C VAL A 121 5.43 -5.87 31.49
N GLN A 122 4.19 -5.66 31.92
CA GLN A 122 3.54 -6.54 32.90
C GLN A 122 3.44 -7.98 32.38
N ARG A 123 2.99 -8.17 31.14
CA ARG A 123 2.85 -9.52 30.55
C ARG A 123 4.19 -10.21 30.37
N ILE A 124 5.22 -9.51 29.94
CA ILE A 124 6.58 -10.06 29.78
C ILE A 124 7.12 -10.51 31.15
N LYS A 125 6.94 -9.70 32.21
CA LYS A 125 7.34 -10.07 33.56
C LYS A 125 6.61 -11.33 34.04
N ALA A 126 5.30 -11.42 33.82
CA ALA A 126 4.51 -12.59 34.19
C ALA A 126 4.96 -13.86 33.44
N LEU A 127 5.21 -13.75 32.14
CA LEU A 127 5.71 -14.87 31.32
C LEU A 127 7.10 -15.32 31.78
N ASN A 128 8.00 -14.40 32.07
CA ASN A 128 9.33 -14.77 32.58
C ASN A 128 9.26 -15.50 33.91
N LEU A 129 8.37 -15.09 34.83
CA LEU A 129 8.16 -15.80 36.10
C LEU A 129 7.52 -17.17 35.90
N PHE A 130 6.75 -17.36 34.85
CA PHE A 130 6.16 -18.67 34.57
C PHE A 130 7.16 -19.67 33.96
N LEU A 131 8.18 -19.17 33.23
CA LEU A 131 9.20 -20.00 32.58
C LEU A 131 10.37 -20.39 33.51
N HIS A 132 10.50 -19.76 34.67
CA HIS A 132 11.49 -20.05 35.71
C HIS A 132 10.87 -20.82 36.85
#